data_8ad8e967e2332fb1ae93ac052023ce77
#
_entry.id   8ad8e967e2332fb1ae93ac052023ce77
#
_cell.length_a   1.000
_cell.length_b   1.000
_cell.length_c   1.000
_cell.angle_alpha   90.00
_cell.angle_beta   90.00
_cell.angle_gamma   90.00
#
_symmetry.space_group_name_H-M   'P 1'
#
loop_
_entity.id
_entity.type
_entity.pdbx_description
1 polymer ?
#
loop_
_entity_poly.entity_id
_entity_poly.type
_entity_poly.pdbx_seq_one_letter_code
_entity_poly.pdbx_strand_id
1 'polypeptide(L)'
;MQFPITYLIIGITVLISLAAMNNPDLKNKMMFNAYAIKHRKEWHRLFTHAFIHADLIHLLFNMFTLYSIGTIVEMLFQGIFEEKGRLFYVLLYIGGIFMSSVYSYEKNKNNMYYNALGASGAVSSVMFAFVLIAPMAKLTIMVIPMWSFLFGILFLAGSWYMGRRGQDNIGHDAHFWGAVYGVVFTLCLKPSLGLRFFNQIQNYFFH
;
A
#
# COMPACT_ATOMS: atom_id res chain seq x y z
N MET A 1 26.82 -4.67 -0.63
CA MET A 1 25.35 -4.59 -0.43
C MET A 1 24.79 -3.57 -1.41
N GLN A 2 23.76 -3.91 -2.15
CA GLN A 2 23.08 -2.93 -3.01
C GLN A 2 22.16 -2.06 -2.16
N PHE A 3 22.06 -0.76 -2.49
CA PHE A 3 21.17 0.18 -1.80
C PHE A 3 19.70 -0.26 -1.94
N PRO A 4 18.92 -0.34 -0.83
CA PRO A 4 17.53 -0.77 -0.89
C PRO A 4 16.64 0.20 -1.70
N ILE A 5 15.81 -0.36 -2.58
CA ILE A 5 14.84 0.41 -3.38
C ILE A 5 13.83 1.12 -2.48
N THR A 6 13.46 0.50 -1.36
CA THR A 6 12.58 1.08 -0.34
C THR A 6 13.03 2.47 0.08
N TYR A 7 14.33 2.68 0.33
CA TYR A 7 14.86 3.99 0.73
C TYR A 7 14.78 5.03 -0.40
N LEU A 8 14.97 4.59 -1.65
CA LEU A 8 14.81 5.47 -2.81
C LEU A 8 13.35 5.94 -2.93
N ILE A 9 12.39 5.02 -2.79
CA ILE A 9 10.95 5.34 -2.81
C ILE A 9 10.61 6.33 -1.70
N ILE A 10 11.08 6.08 -0.47
CA ILE A 10 10.86 6.97 0.69
C ILE A 10 11.44 8.36 0.40
N GLY A 11 12.70 8.44 -0.04
CA GLY A 11 13.36 9.72 -0.32
C GLY A 11 12.61 10.55 -1.37
N ILE A 12 12.25 9.95 -2.49
CA ILE A 12 11.49 10.61 -3.56
C ILE A 12 10.11 11.07 -3.03
N THR A 13 9.41 10.20 -2.29
CA THR A 13 8.09 10.52 -1.75
C THR A 13 8.14 11.66 -0.75
N VAL A 14 9.13 11.67 0.15
CA VAL A 14 9.30 12.76 1.12
C VAL A 14 9.57 14.08 0.41
N LEU A 15 10.51 14.12 -0.53
CA LEU A 15 10.86 15.34 -1.26
C LEU A 15 9.66 15.93 -2.02
N ILE A 16 8.94 15.10 -2.78
CA ILE A 16 7.78 15.53 -3.55
C ILE A 16 6.64 15.95 -2.62
N SER A 17 6.41 15.21 -1.53
CA SER A 17 5.33 15.50 -0.58
C SER A 17 5.54 16.83 0.12
N LEU A 18 6.77 17.11 0.59
CA LEU A 18 7.12 18.39 1.21
C LEU A 18 7.00 19.57 0.23
N ALA A 19 7.43 19.36 -1.03
CA ALA A 19 7.24 20.37 -2.07
C ALA A 19 5.75 20.67 -2.34
N ALA A 20 4.90 19.63 -2.40
CA ALA A 20 3.47 19.76 -2.64
C ALA A 20 2.71 20.36 -1.43
N MET A 21 3.18 20.15 -0.20
CA MET A 21 2.59 20.79 1.01
C MET A 21 2.75 22.31 0.96
N ASN A 22 3.84 22.79 0.39
CA ASN A 22 4.13 24.22 0.25
C ASN A 22 3.66 24.83 -1.09
N ASN A 23 3.06 24.01 -1.98
CA ASN A 23 2.60 24.45 -3.30
C ASN A 23 1.22 23.85 -3.61
N PRO A 24 0.12 24.60 -3.36
CA PRO A 24 -1.24 24.13 -3.62
C PRO A 24 -1.50 23.74 -5.08
N ASP A 25 -0.88 24.43 -6.05
CA ASP A 25 -1.06 24.13 -7.47
C ASP A 25 -0.43 22.78 -7.82
N LEU A 26 0.77 22.51 -7.32
CA LEU A 26 1.43 21.21 -7.49
C LEU A 26 0.59 20.10 -6.84
N LYS A 27 0.13 20.31 -5.61
CA LYS A 27 -0.74 19.37 -4.89
C LYS A 27 -1.99 19.05 -5.71
N ASN A 28 -2.69 20.09 -6.21
CA ASN A 28 -3.91 19.93 -7.01
C ASN A 28 -3.67 19.19 -8.34
N LYS A 29 -2.53 19.42 -8.99
CA LYS A 29 -2.16 18.73 -10.25
C LYS A 29 -1.84 17.25 -10.02
N MET A 30 -1.32 16.90 -8.85
CA MET A 30 -0.88 15.53 -8.55
C MET A 30 -1.95 14.66 -7.87
N MET A 31 -2.95 15.27 -7.18
CA MET A 31 -4.02 14.51 -6.51
C MET A 31 -4.76 13.61 -7.47
N PHE A 32 -5.13 12.43 -7.01
CA PHE A 32 -6.11 11.59 -7.67
C PHE A 32 -7.44 12.33 -7.79
N ASN A 33 -7.96 12.41 -9.01
CA ASN A 33 -9.30 12.90 -9.29
C ASN A 33 -9.87 12.10 -10.46
N ALA A 34 -10.81 11.23 -10.17
CA ALA A 34 -11.38 10.29 -11.14
C ALA A 34 -12.11 11.00 -12.30
N TYR A 35 -12.76 12.13 -12.03
CA TYR A 35 -13.42 12.95 -13.05
C TYR A 35 -12.41 13.56 -14.02
N ALA A 36 -11.30 14.12 -13.52
CA ALA A 36 -10.25 14.69 -14.37
C ALA A 36 -9.56 13.62 -15.22
N ILE A 37 -9.33 12.42 -14.67
CA ILE A 37 -8.80 11.28 -15.42
C ILE A 37 -9.73 10.92 -16.58
N LYS A 38 -11.03 10.79 -16.33
CA LYS A 38 -12.04 10.41 -17.34
C LYS A 38 -12.23 11.48 -18.41
N HIS A 39 -12.48 12.72 -18.00
CA HIS A 39 -12.96 13.78 -18.88
C HIS A 39 -11.84 14.65 -19.45
N ARG A 40 -10.72 14.83 -18.70
CA ARG A 40 -9.57 15.64 -19.13
C ARG A 40 -8.38 14.81 -19.57
N LYS A 41 -8.46 13.45 -19.46
CA LYS A 41 -7.38 12.51 -19.82
C LYS A 41 -6.10 12.69 -18.99
N GLU A 42 -6.22 13.15 -17.75
CA GLU A 42 -5.11 13.38 -16.83
C GLU A 42 -4.66 12.07 -16.15
N TRP A 43 -4.24 11.06 -16.96
CA TRP A 43 -3.89 9.71 -16.52
C TRP A 43 -2.74 9.64 -15.52
N HIS A 44 -1.85 10.64 -15.52
CA HIS A 44 -0.75 10.73 -14.55
C HIS A 44 -1.26 10.69 -13.10
N ARG A 45 -2.46 11.18 -12.83
CA ARG A 45 -3.08 11.18 -11.50
C ARG A 45 -3.29 9.80 -10.88
N LEU A 46 -3.32 8.74 -11.72
CA LEU A 46 -3.36 7.35 -11.24
C LEU A 46 -2.09 6.94 -10.48
N PHE A 47 -0.99 7.66 -10.66
CA PHE A 47 0.29 7.36 -10.03
C PHE A 47 0.80 8.49 -9.16
N THR A 48 0.65 9.75 -9.60
CA THR A 48 1.26 10.91 -8.93
C THR A 48 0.70 11.16 -7.54
N HIS A 49 -0.55 10.80 -7.29
CA HIS A 49 -1.19 10.95 -5.99
C HIS A 49 -0.46 10.20 -4.85
N ALA A 50 0.25 9.12 -5.18
CA ALA A 50 0.97 8.31 -4.19
C ALA A 50 2.24 8.99 -3.65
N PHE A 51 2.72 10.04 -4.32
CA PHE A 51 3.92 10.79 -3.91
C PHE A 51 3.61 12.03 -3.08
N ILE A 52 2.33 12.33 -2.84
CA ILE A 52 1.91 13.51 -2.07
C ILE A 52 1.01 13.10 -0.89
N HIS A 53 1.05 13.87 0.20
CA HIS A 53 0.32 13.58 1.42
C HIS A 53 -0.46 14.81 1.91
N ALA A 54 -1.52 14.59 2.70
CA ALA A 54 -2.37 15.65 3.23
C ALA A 54 -1.61 16.57 4.18
N ASP A 55 -0.85 15.95 5.08
CA ASP A 55 -0.08 16.58 6.15
C ASP A 55 1.15 15.71 6.52
N LEU A 56 1.96 16.23 7.45
CA LEU A 56 3.19 15.57 7.92
C LEU A 56 2.92 14.26 8.67
N ILE A 57 1.83 14.17 9.41
CA ILE A 57 1.49 12.96 10.17
C ILE A 57 1.16 11.85 9.20
N HIS A 58 0.35 12.13 8.17
CA HIS A 58 0.01 11.18 7.11
C HIS A 58 1.28 10.71 6.36
N LEU A 59 2.19 11.63 6.02
CA LEU A 59 3.47 11.30 5.40
C LEU A 59 4.31 10.40 6.31
N LEU A 60 4.48 10.77 7.58
CA LEU A 60 5.28 10.01 8.53
C LEU A 60 4.77 8.58 8.73
N PHE A 61 3.46 8.40 8.89
CA PHE A 61 2.88 7.06 9.04
C PHE A 61 3.14 6.17 7.83
N ASN A 62 2.96 6.71 6.62
CA ASN A 62 3.24 5.95 5.40
C ASN A 62 4.72 5.60 5.27
N MET A 63 5.60 6.57 5.48
CA MET A 63 7.06 6.36 5.33
C MET A 63 7.62 5.49 6.44
N PHE A 64 7.14 5.60 7.68
CA PHE A 64 7.53 4.72 8.77
C PHE A 64 7.11 3.27 8.51
N THR A 65 5.88 3.06 8.03
CA THR A 65 5.42 1.71 7.67
C THR A 65 6.23 1.14 6.51
N LEU A 66 6.48 1.95 5.49
CA LEU A 66 7.28 1.52 4.34
C LEU A 66 8.74 1.25 4.73
N TYR A 67 9.32 2.06 5.62
CA TYR A 67 10.64 1.81 6.18
C TYR A 67 10.69 0.49 6.96
N SER A 68 9.75 0.28 7.89
CA SER A 68 9.75 -0.87 8.79
C SER A 68 9.41 -2.19 8.09
N ILE A 69 8.38 -2.20 7.26
CA ILE A 69 7.89 -3.42 6.60
C ILE A 69 8.43 -3.55 5.18
N GLY A 70 8.53 -2.44 4.45
CA GLY A 70 8.97 -2.45 3.06
C GLY A 70 10.40 -2.98 2.89
N THR A 71 11.33 -2.61 3.78
CA THR A 71 12.70 -3.14 3.76
C THR A 71 12.73 -4.65 4.01
N ILE A 72 11.89 -5.15 4.90
CA ILE A 72 11.76 -6.58 5.17
C ILE A 72 11.20 -7.31 3.95
N VAL A 73 10.12 -6.78 3.33
CA VAL A 73 9.51 -7.39 2.14
C VAL A 73 10.49 -7.37 0.97
N GLU A 74 11.24 -6.29 0.77
CA GLU A 74 12.28 -6.23 -0.26
C GLU A 74 13.33 -7.34 -0.08
N MET A 75 13.80 -7.56 1.17
CA MET A 75 14.73 -8.66 1.48
C MET A 75 14.09 -10.04 1.30
N LEU A 76 12.85 -10.22 1.75
CA LEU A 76 12.12 -11.48 1.57
C LEU A 76 11.90 -11.81 0.10
N PHE A 77 11.56 -10.81 -0.72
CA PHE A 77 11.40 -11.00 -2.16
C PHE A 77 12.73 -11.38 -2.83
N GLN A 78 13.83 -10.78 -2.43
CA GLN A 78 15.16 -11.19 -2.92
C GLN A 78 15.50 -12.63 -2.52
N GLY A 79 15.20 -13.02 -1.28
CA GLY A 79 15.40 -14.40 -0.82
C GLY A 79 14.48 -15.43 -1.49
N ILE A 80 13.24 -15.04 -1.87
CA ILE A 80 12.24 -15.93 -2.45
C ILE A 80 12.38 -16.02 -3.97
N PHE A 81 12.70 -14.92 -4.65
CA PHE A 81 12.69 -14.75 -6.10
C PHE A 81 14.08 -14.46 -6.70
N GLU A 82 15.10 -14.50 -5.88
CA GLU A 82 16.52 -14.34 -6.27
C GLU A 82 16.74 -13.04 -7.09
N GLU A 83 17.34 -13.14 -8.27
CA GLU A 83 17.64 -11.98 -9.13
C GLU A 83 16.39 -11.13 -9.49
N LYS A 84 15.21 -11.76 -9.57
CA LYS A 84 13.95 -11.09 -9.88
C LYS A 84 13.30 -10.41 -8.67
N GLY A 85 13.79 -10.68 -7.46
CA GLY A 85 13.17 -10.20 -6.22
C GLY A 85 12.98 -8.69 -6.18
N ARG A 86 13.98 -7.93 -6.59
CA ARG A 86 13.90 -6.46 -6.65
C ARG A 86 12.88 -5.96 -7.67
N LEU A 87 12.85 -6.58 -8.85
CA LEU A 87 11.86 -6.24 -9.88
C LEU A 87 10.45 -6.50 -9.37
N PHE A 88 10.21 -7.66 -8.76
CA PHE A 88 8.90 -8.01 -8.24
C PHE A 88 8.48 -7.10 -7.07
N TYR A 89 9.41 -6.65 -6.23
CA TYR A 89 9.13 -5.66 -5.20
C TYR A 89 8.69 -4.31 -5.79
N VAL A 90 9.38 -3.84 -6.83
CA VAL A 90 8.97 -2.61 -7.56
C VAL A 90 7.59 -2.77 -8.18
N LEU A 91 7.32 -3.91 -8.82
CA LEU A 91 6.02 -4.21 -9.42
C LEU A 91 4.91 -4.33 -8.37
N LEU A 92 5.20 -4.89 -7.18
CA LEU A 92 4.28 -4.91 -6.06
C LEU A 92 3.91 -3.48 -5.63
N TYR A 93 4.89 -2.59 -5.48
CA TYR A 93 4.65 -1.21 -5.04
C TYR A 93 3.90 -0.40 -6.10
N ILE A 94 4.40 -0.37 -7.35
CA ILE A 94 3.77 0.40 -8.45
C ILE A 94 2.39 -0.16 -8.79
N GLY A 95 2.26 -1.48 -8.88
CA GLY A 95 0.98 -2.13 -9.10
C GLY A 95 0.00 -1.87 -7.95
N GLY A 96 0.49 -1.79 -6.71
CA GLY A 96 -0.29 -1.38 -5.55
C GLY A 96 -0.86 0.04 -5.66
N ILE A 97 -0.07 1.02 -6.17
CA ILE A 97 -0.58 2.37 -6.47
C ILE A 97 -1.74 2.29 -7.47
N PHE A 98 -1.53 1.59 -8.58
CA PHE A 98 -2.51 1.52 -9.66
C PHE A 98 -3.78 0.77 -9.22
N MET A 99 -3.64 -0.46 -8.72
CA MET A 99 -4.78 -1.32 -8.38
C MET A 99 -5.62 -0.79 -7.23
N SER A 100 -5.01 -0.12 -6.24
CA SER A 100 -5.75 0.56 -5.19
C SER A 100 -6.63 1.71 -5.71
N SER A 101 -6.25 2.31 -6.85
CA SER A 101 -6.96 3.42 -7.48
C SER A 101 -8.10 2.99 -8.41
N VAL A 102 -8.09 1.76 -8.92
CA VAL A 102 -9.07 1.28 -9.93
C VAL A 102 -10.51 1.34 -9.40
N TYR A 103 -10.73 0.84 -8.20
CA TYR A 103 -12.07 0.88 -7.58
C TYR A 103 -12.53 2.31 -7.31
N SER A 104 -11.64 3.15 -6.76
CA SER A 104 -11.94 4.56 -6.50
C SER A 104 -12.24 5.32 -7.81
N TYR A 105 -11.58 4.97 -8.91
CA TYR A 105 -11.86 5.52 -10.24
C TYR A 105 -13.26 5.17 -10.68
N GLU A 106 -13.64 3.90 -10.69
CA GLU A 106 -14.98 3.48 -11.12
C GLU A 106 -16.08 4.10 -10.27
N LYS A 107 -15.90 4.15 -8.95
CA LYS A 107 -16.86 4.69 -8.00
C LYS A 107 -17.07 6.21 -8.18
N ASN A 108 -16.01 6.97 -8.52
CA ASN A 108 -16.00 8.43 -8.46
C ASN A 108 -15.81 9.13 -9.82
N LYS A 109 -15.77 8.40 -10.95
CA LYS A 109 -15.48 8.97 -12.29
C LYS A 109 -16.45 10.05 -12.79
N ASN A 110 -17.60 10.20 -12.12
CA ASN A 110 -18.59 11.24 -12.38
C ASN A 110 -18.67 12.29 -11.26
N ASN A 111 -17.84 12.17 -10.22
CA ASN A 111 -17.79 13.12 -9.11
C ASN A 111 -16.56 14.01 -9.21
N MET A 112 -16.73 15.27 -9.63
CA MET A 112 -15.64 16.23 -9.80
C MET A 112 -15.00 16.68 -8.47
N TYR A 113 -15.69 16.51 -7.35
CA TYR A 113 -15.24 16.95 -6.03
C TYR A 113 -14.43 15.88 -5.28
N TYR A 114 -14.47 14.63 -5.73
CA TYR A 114 -13.72 13.57 -5.08
C TYR A 114 -12.24 13.66 -5.42
N ASN A 115 -11.43 13.87 -4.40
CA ASN A 115 -9.97 13.86 -4.50
C ASN A 115 -9.39 12.90 -3.46
N ALA A 116 -8.29 12.24 -3.81
CA ALA A 116 -7.53 11.39 -2.90
C ALA A 116 -6.02 11.58 -3.11
N LEU A 117 -5.24 11.27 -2.08
CA LEU A 117 -3.78 11.33 -2.11
C LEU A 117 -3.17 10.45 -1.01
N GLY A 118 -1.92 10.09 -1.19
CA GLY A 118 -1.14 9.28 -0.26
C GLY A 118 -0.67 7.96 -0.84
N ALA A 119 0.44 7.46 -0.29
CA ALA A 119 1.05 6.19 -0.67
C ALA A 119 0.32 4.95 -0.10
N SER A 120 -0.70 5.15 0.74
CA SER A 120 -1.25 4.12 1.63
C SER A 120 -1.80 2.89 0.92
N GLY A 121 -2.31 3.01 -0.32
CA GLY A 121 -2.71 1.87 -1.14
C GLY A 121 -1.52 0.96 -1.50
N ALA A 122 -0.40 1.54 -1.93
CA ALA A 122 0.83 0.79 -2.19
C ALA A 122 1.47 0.26 -0.91
N VAL A 123 1.47 1.05 0.16
CA VAL A 123 1.96 0.61 1.47
C VAL A 123 1.15 -0.57 1.99
N SER A 124 -0.18 -0.57 1.79
CA SER A 124 -1.05 -1.70 2.11
C SER A 124 -0.70 -2.95 1.27
N SER A 125 -0.36 -2.80 -0.02
CA SER A 125 0.05 -3.95 -0.84
C SER A 125 1.35 -4.59 -0.32
N VAL A 126 2.33 -3.79 0.05
CA VAL A 126 3.59 -4.26 0.65
C VAL A 126 3.33 -4.93 2.01
N MET A 127 2.51 -4.29 2.86
CA MET A 127 2.12 -4.85 4.16
C MET A 127 1.46 -6.22 4.02
N PHE A 128 0.58 -6.40 3.05
CA PHE A 128 -0.15 -7.66 2.87
C PHE A 128 0.66 -8.75 2.16
N ALA A 129 1.66 -8.40 1.38
CA ALA A 129 2.70 -9.35 0.97
C ALA A 129 3.48 -9.87 2.20
N PHE A 130 3.81 -8.98 3.17
CA PHE A 130 4.42 -9.39 4.44
C PHE A 130 3.52 -10.32 5.26
N VAL A 131 2.25 -9.96 5.44
CA VAL A 131 1.27 -10.78 6.18
C VAL A 131 1.19 -12.19 5.59
N LEU A 132 1.17 -12.31 4.27
CA LEU A 132 1.13 -13.61 3.59
C LEU A 132 2.40 -14.45 3.81
N ILE A 133 3.57 -13.82 3.77
CA ILE A 133 4.86 -14.52 3.86
C ILE A 133 5.17 -14.90 5.32
N ALA A 134 4.86 -14.02 6.26
CA ALA A 134 5.23 -14.13 7.67
C ALA A 134 4.02 -13.93 8.61
N PRO A 135 2.99 -14.81 8.56
CA PRO A 135 1.73 -14.63 9.30
C PRO A 135 1.92 -14.62 10.81
N MET A 136 2.92 -15.30 11.32
CA MET A 136 3.21 -15.42 12.76
C MET A 136 4.20 -14.36 13.26
N ALA A 137 4.70 -13.48 12.40
CA ALA A 137 5.52 -12.35 12.83
C ALA A 137 4.70 -11.41 13.73
N LYS A 138 5.33 -10.93 14.81
CA LYS A 138 4.71 -9.94 15.69
C LYS A 138 4.89 -8.55 15.14
N LEU A 139 3.78 -7.88 14.87
CA LEU A 139 3.73 -6.44 14.56
C LEU A 139 3.32 -5.69 15.82
N THR A 140 4.05 -4.62 16.13
CA THR A 140 3.62 -3.70 17.21
C THR A 140 2.88 -2.53 16.57
N ILE A 141 1.55 -2.53 16.74
CA ILE A 141 0.69 -1.45 16.26
C ILE A 141 0.44 -0.50 17.41
N MET A 142 0.96 0.71 17.31
CA MET A 142 1.07 1.67 18.40
C MET A 142 1.90 1.06 19.56
N VAL A 143 1.26 0.44 20.56
CA VAL A 143 1.91 -0.25 21.69
C VAL A 143 1.41 -1.67 21.88
N ILE A 144 0.53 -2.16 21.01
CA ILE A 144 -0.11 -3.46 21.11
C ILE A 144 0.60 -4.45 20.19
N PRO A 145 1.32 -5.46 20.70
CA PRO A 145 1.88 -6.52 19.88
C PRO A 145 0.78 -7.48 19.43
N MET A 146 0.72 -7.77 18.12
CA MET A 146 -0.19 -8.77 17.57
C MET A 146 0.46 -9.52 16.41
N TRP A 147 -0.02 -10.73 16.12
CA TRP A 147 0.42 -11.47 14.94
C TRP A 147 0.00 -10.76 13.65
N SER A 148 0.85 -10.83 12.64
CA SER A 148 0.61 -10.14 11.36
C SER A 148 -0.66 -10.64 10.66
N PHE A 149 -1.01 -11.94 10.75
CA PHE A 149 -2.27 -12.45 10.20
C PHE A 149 -3.50 -11.85 10.88
N LEU A 150 -3.46 -11.70 12.22
CA LEU A 150 -4.57 -11.09 12.97
C LEU A 150 -4.72 -9.61 12.62
N PHE A 151 -3.59 -8.89 12.54
CA PHE A 151 -3.59 -7.52 12.01
C PHE A 151 -4.22 -7.46 10.62
N GLY A 152 -3.85 -8.39 9.71
CA GLY A 152 -4.39 -8.45 8.36
C GLY A 152 -5.91 -8.60 8.33
N ILE A 153 -6.47 -9.50 9.16
CA ILE A 153 -7.93 -9.69 9.28
C ILE A 153 -8.61 -8.41 9.76
N LEU A 154 -8.10 -7.82 10.85
CA LEU A 154 -8.67 -6.60 11.44
C LEU A 154 -8.58 -5.41 10.48
N PHE A 155 -7.46 -5.27 9.77
CA PHE A 155 -7.25 -4.21 8.79
C PHE A 155 -8.22 -4.32 7.60
N LEU A 156 -8.40 -5.51 7.03
CA LEU A 156 -9.34 -5.74 5.93
C LEU A 156 -10.79 -5.50 6.37
N ALA A 157 -11.18 -6.06 7.51
CA ALA A 157 -12.52 -5.86 8.05
C ALA A 157 -12.81 -4.39 8.35
N GLY A 158 -11.86 -3.69 8.99
CA GLY A 158 -11.96 -2.27 9.28
C GLY A 158 -12.03 -1.41 8.02
N SER A 159 -11.12 -1.63 7.06
CA SER A 159 -11.09 -0.88 5.81
C SER A 159 -12.38 -1.09 4.99
N TRP A 160 -12.87 -2.31 4.91
CA TRP A 160 -14.14 -2.60 4.22
C TRP A 160 -15.34 -1.93 4.90
N TYR A 161 -15.42 -2.01 6.24
CA TYR A 161 -16.52 -1.41 7.00
C TYR A 161 -16.52 0.12 6.91
N MET A 162 -15.35 0.75 7.10
CA MET A 162 -15.22 2.21 7.06
C MET A 162 -15.38 2.76 5.63
N GLY A 163 -14.91 2.04 4.60
CA GLY A 163 -15.12 2.41 3.21
C GLY A 163 -16.59 2.47 2.79
N ARG A 164 -17.47 1.70 3.48
CA ARG A 164 -18.92 1.76 3.27
C ARG A 164 -19.59 2.93 4.00
N ARG A 165 -19.05 3.36 5.14
CA ARG A 165 -19.63 4.47 5.91
C ARG A 165 -19.33 5.84 5.30
N GLY A 166 -18.15 6.03 4.69
CA GLY A 166 -17.79 7.27 3.98
C GLY A 166 -17.81 8.53 4.85
N GLN A 167 -17.52 8.39 6.15
CA GLN A 167 -17.66 9.49 7.13
C GLN A 167 -16.36 10.25 7.37
N ASP A 168 -15.27 9.82 6.80
CA ASP A 168 -13.96 10.45 6.93
C ASP A 168 -13.28 10.65 5.56
N ASN A 169 -12.19 11.41 5.56
CA ASN A 169 -11.41 11.69 4.35
C ASN A 169 -10.30 10.64 4.11
N ILE A 170 -10.41 9.45 4.70
CA ILE A 170 -9.44 8.37 4.57
C ILE A 170 -9.83 7.47 3.39
N GLY A 171 -8.86 7.14 2.55
CA GLY A 171 -9.06 6.27 1.37
C GLY A 171 -9.19 4.79 1.74
N HIS A 172 -10.17 4.41 2.56
CA HIS A 172 -10.38 3.02 3.00
C HIS A 172 -10.55 2.02 1.87
N ASP A 173 -11.21 2.43 0.79
CA ASP A 173 -11.33 1.62 -0.43
C ASP A 173 -9.92 1.33 -1.03
N ALA A 174 -9.04 2.34 -1.07
CA ALA A 174 -7.69 2.17 -1.58
C ALA A 174 -6.84 1.26 -0.67
N HIS A 175 -7.01 1.36 0.65
CA HIS A 175 -6.37 0.45 1.61
C HIS A 175 -6.79 -1.00 1.38
N PHE A 176 -8.09 -1.24 1.28
CA PHE A 176 -8.64 -2.58 1.05
C PHE A 176 -8.14 -3.18 -0.27
N TRP A 177 -8.28 -2.45 -1.38
CA TRP A 177 -7.88 -2.97 -2.69
C TRP A 177 -6.36 -3.08 -2.87
N GLY A 178 -5.60 -2.20 -2.22
CA GLY A 178 -4.14 -2.33 -2.13
C GLY A 178 -3.74 -3.61 -1.39
N ALA A 179 -4.37 -3.90 -0.25
CA ALA A 179 -4.14 -5.11 0.53
C ALA A 179 -4.49 -6.39 -0.28
N VAL A 180 -5.65 -6.42 -0.92
CA VAL A 180 -6.07 -7.53 -1.80
C VAL A 180 -5.06 -7.74 -2.92
N TYR A 181 -4.63 -6.66 -3.59
CA TYR A 181 -3.61 -6.76 -4.63
C TYR A 181 -2.30 -7.35 -4.09
N GLY A 182 -1.84 -6.92 -2.94
CA GLY A 182 -0.61 -7.42 -2.32
C GLY A 182 -0.62 -8.93 -2.13
N VAL A 183 -1.72 -9.48 -1.62
CA VAL A 183 -1.92 -10.93 -1.47
C VAL A 183 -1.97 -11.63 -2.83
N VAL A 184 -2.84 -11.15 -3.72
CA VAL A 184 -3.06 -11.79 -5.03
C VAL A 184 -1.78 -11.78 -5.86
N PHE A 185 -1.10 -10.64 -5.98
CA PHE A 185 0.14 -10.52 -6.72
C PHE A 185 1.21 -11.49 -6.21
N THR A 186 1.40 -11.55 -4.89
CA THR A 186 2.41 -12.41 -4.28
C THR A 186 2.08 -13.89 -4.46
N LEU A 187 0.80 -14.28 -4.39
CA LEU A 187 0.34 -15.64 -4.69
C LEU A 187 0.49 -16.00 -6.17
N CYS A 188 0.20 -15.08 -7.09
CA CYS A 188 0.41 -15.31 -8.51
C CYS A 188 1.89 -15.58 -8.85
N LEU A 189 2.81 -14.89 -8.17
CA LEU A 189 4.25 -15.14 -8.33
C LEU A 189 4.71 -16.46 -7.71
N LYS A 190 4.16 -16.84 -6.56
CA LYS A 190 4.53 -18.07 -5.84
C LYS A 190 3.35 -18.67 -5.09
N PRO A 191 2.51 -19.49 -5.74
CA PRO A 191 1.30 -20.08 -5.14
C PRO A 191 1.56 -20.89 -3.86
N SER A 192 2.74 -21.49 -3.74
CA SER A 192 3.11 -22.27 -2.54
C SER A 192 3.15 -21.45 -1.25
N LEU A 193 3.20 -20.12 -1.33
CA LEU A 193 3.13 -19.24 -0.16
C LEU A 193 1.76 -19.32 0.53
N GLY A 194 0.69 -19.58 -0.21
CA GLY A 194 -0.63 -19.79 0.39
C GLY A 194 -0.68 -21.01 1.31
N LEU A 195 -0.12 -22.15 0.87
CA LEU A 195 -0.02 -23.34 1.72
C LEU A 195 0.90 -23.09 2.93
N ARG A 196 2.03 -22.42 2.71
CA ARG A 196 2.95 -22.07 3.81
C ARG A 196 2.30 -21.15 4.84
N PHE A 197 1.46 -20.21 4.42
CA PHE A 197 0.71 -19.34 5.31
C PHE A 197 -0.14 -20.14 6.30
N PHE A 198 -0.95 -21.08 5.80
CA PHE A 198 -1.80 -21.91 6.65
C PHE A 198 -1.00 -22.85 7.54
N ASN A 199 0.05 -23.48 7.01
CA ASN A 199 0.91 -24.37 7.79
C ASN A 199 1.62 -23.64 8.93
N GLN A 200 2.09 -22.42 8.73
CA GLN A 200 2.72 -21.63 9.80
C GLN A 200 1.73 -21.34 10.94
N ILE A 201 0.49 -20.99 10.63
CA ILE A 201 -0.56 -20.75 11.63
C ILE A 201 -0.90 -22.05 12.36
N GLN A 202 -1.13 -23.14 11.62
CA GLN A 202 -1.47 -24.42 12.18
C GLN A 202 -0.37 -24.94 13.12
N ASN A 203 0.88 -24.94 12.69
CA ASN A 203 2.00 -25.43 13.48
C ASN A 203 2.22 -24.60 14.76
N TYR A 204 1.90 -23.31 14.75
CA TYR A 204 2.07 -22.46 15.93
C TYR A 204 1.02 -22.73 17.01
N PHE A 205 -0.22 -23.02 16.63
CA PHE A 205 -1.32 -23.18 17.58
C PHE A 205 -1.63 -24.62 17.97
N PHE A 206 -1.18 -25.60 17.17
CA PHE A 206 -1.57 -27.01 17.36
C PHE A 206 -0.39 -27.97 17.50
N HIS A 207 0.84 -27.45 17.48
CA HIS A 207 2.09 -28.17 17.74
C HIS A 207 3.00 -27.35 18.67
#